data_c84040ef9b4a3e6f6effd883796a582d
#
_entry.id   c84040ef9b4a3e6f6effd883796a582d
#
_cell.length_a   1.000
_cell.length_b   1.000
_cell.length_c   1.000
_cell.angle_alpha   90.00
_cell.angle_beta   90.00
_cell.angle_gamma   90.00
#
_symmetry.space_group_name_H-M   'P 1'
#
loop_
_entity.id
_entity.type
_entity.pdbx_description
1 polymer ?
#
loop_
_entity_poly.entity_id
_entity_poly.type
_entity_poly.pdbx_seq_one_letter_code
_entity_poly.pdbx_strand_id
1 'polypeptide(L)'
;MTEDSGRPEVPWRRLRELALEAMSRAYAPYSGYPVGAAALVDDGRLVSGCNVENAGYGVTLCAECGLISELVRGGGGKLLAFVCVNADAETIVPCGRCRQLLAEHADPAMVLDMPGGLMSMAEALPFAFGPGDLNAVERTAPFESKEN
;
A
#
# COMPACT_ATOMS: atom_id res chain seq x y z
N MET A 1 -26.79 4.27 -21.39
CA MET A 1 -26.53 2.95 -20.79
C MET A 1 -25.09 2.99 -20.29
N THR A 2 -24.93 3.27 -19.01
CA THR A 2 -23.62 3.13 -18.36
C THR A 2 -23.45 1.63 -18.08
N GLU A 3 -22.49 1.01 -18.73
CA GLU A 3 -22.06 -0.33 -18.37
C GLU A 3 -21.63 -0.30 -16.91
N ASP A 4 -22.42 -0.97 -16.07
CA ASP A 4 -22.03 -1.30 -14.71
C ASP A 4 -20.80 -2.19 -14.83
N SER A 5 -19.62 -1.63 -14.54
CA SER A 5 -18.31 -2.25 -14.77
C SER A 5 -18.04 -3.43 -13.84
N GLY A 6 -19.04 -3.98 -13.13
CA GLY A 6 -18.90 -5.13 -12.24
C GLY A 6 -17.84 -4.95 -11.11
N ARG A 7 -17.30 -3.74 -10.96
CA ARG A 7 -16.35 -3.40 -9.90
C ARG A 7 -17.12 -3.07 -8.62
N PRO A 8 -16.66 -3.54 -7.45
CA PRO A 8 -17.30 -3.19 -6.21
C PRO A 8 -17.22 -1.68 -5.97
N GLU A 9 -18.32 -1.09 -5.50
CA GLU A 9 -18.32 0.28 -5.01
C GLU A 9 -17.36 0.42 -3.84
N VAL A 10 -16.55 1.49 -3.83
CA VAL A 10 -15.55 1.71 -2.79
C VAL A 10 -16.23 2.14 -1.49
N PRO A 11 -16.14 1.35 -0.41
CA PRO A 11 -16.77 1.68 0.87
C PRO A 11 -15.86 2.61 1.68
N TRP A 12 -15.66 3.85 1.24
CA TRP A 12 -14.70 4.81 1.84
C TRP A 12 -14.88 5.00 3.34
N ARG A 13 -16.13 5.09 3.80
CA ARG A 13 -16.41 5.23 5.25
C ARG A 13 -15.84 4.03 6.02
N ARG A 14 -16.10 2.81 5.53
CA ARG A 14 -15.64 1.59 6.18
C ARG A 14 -14.12 1.45 6.12
N LEU A 15 -13.49 1.84 5.01
CA LEU A 15 -12.04 1.88 4.89
C LEU A 15 -11.41 2.83 5.91
N ARG A 16 -11.97 4.03 6.08
CA ARG A 16 -11.49 4.98 7.10
C ARG A 16 -11.66 4.45 8.51
N GLU A 17 -12.81 3.86 8.84
CA GLU A 17 -13.04 3.22 10.14
C GLU A 17 -11.98 2.14 10.43
N LEU A 18 -11.71 1.28 9.44
CA LEU A 18 -10.71 0.22 9.56
C LEU A 18 -9.28 0.77 9.70
N ALA A 19 -8.95 1.81 8.96
CA ALA A 19 -7.66 2.49 9.09
C ALA A 19 -7.48 3.12 10.48
N LEU A 20 -8.51 3.76 11.02
CA LEU A 20 -8.49 4.33 12.37
C LEU A 20 -8.37 3.25 13.46
N GLU A 21 -9.07 2.12 13.29
CA GLU A 21 -8.96 0.99 14.19
C GLU A 21 -7.53 0.43 14.19
N ALA A 22 -6.94 0.25 13.02
CA ALA A 22 -5.55 -0.19 12.88
C ALA A 22 -4.58 0.83 13.50
N MET A 23 -4.76 2.12 13.25
CA MET A 23 -3.97 3.22 13.82
C MET A 23 -3.96 3.18 15.35
N SER A 24 -5.10 2.87 15.98
CA SER A 24 -5.21 2.80 17.44
C SER A 24 -4.35 1.69 18.08
N ARG A 25 -3.89 0.75 17.28
CA ARG A 25 -3.03 -0.38 17.70
C ARG A 25 -1.57 -0.23 17.26
N ALA A 26 -1.22 0.88 16.64
CA ALA A 26 0.14 1.16 16.19
C ALA A 26 1.14 1.15 17.34
N TYR A 27 2.34 0.67 17.07
CA TYR A 27 3.47 0.72 17.99
C TYR A 27 4.44 1.80 17.55
N ALA A 28 4.30 3.01 18.10
CA ALA A 28 5.05 4.20 17.71
C ALA A 28 5.71 4.93 18.91
N PRO A 29 6.50 4.21 19.76
CA PRO A 29 7.04 4.78 21.00
C PRO A 29 8.15 5.82 20.76
N TYR A 30 8.78 5.83 19.59
CA TYR A 30 9.90 6.70 19.26
C TYR A 30 9.43 8.01 18.61
N SER A 31 8.57 7.91 17.61
CA SER A 31 8.05 9.09 16.90
C SER A 31 6.83 9.72 17.59
N GLY A 32 6.04 8.93 18.30
CA GLY A 32 4.72 9.34 18.79
C GLY A 32 3.74 9.62 17.65
N TYR A 33 3.98 9.07 16.44
CA TYR A 33 3.17 9.29 15.26
C TYR A 33 2.54 7.96 14.78
N PRO A 34 1.38 7.57 15.34
CA PRO A 34 0.69 6.36 14.92
C PRO A 34 0.00 6.56 13.57
N VAL A 35 0.07 5.53 12.73
CA VAL A 35 -0.56 5.49 11.41
C VAL A 35 -1.33 4.19 11.24
N GLY A 36 -2.50 4.29 10.65
CA GLY A 36 -3.26 3.15 10.17
C GLY A 36 -3.56 3.28 8.69
N ALA A 37 -3.62 2.15 8.00
CA ALA A 37 -3.94 2.07 6.58
C ALA A 37 -4.99 0.99 6.34
N ALA A 38 -5.83 1.19 5.33
CA ALA A 38 -6.79 0.22 4.86
C ALA A 38 -6.94 0.26 3.35
N ALA A 39 -7.29 -0.87 2.76
CA ALA A 39 -7.47 -1.00 1.32
C ALA A 39 -8.59 -1.99 0.98
N LEU A 40 -9.21 -1.76 -0.18
CA LEU A 40 -10.17 -2.66 -0.81
C LEU A 40 -9.44 -3.54 -1.82
N VAL A 41 -9.64 -4.85 -1.72
CA VAL A 41 -9.12 -5.85 -2.66
C VAL A 41 -10.16 -6.11 -3.75
N ASP A 42 -9.73 -6.55 -4.92
CA ASP A 42 -10.59 -6.80 -6.08
C ASP A 42 -11.64 -7.91 -5.88
N ASP A 43 -11.45 -8.78 -4.90
CA ASP A 43 -12.43 -9.79 -4.47
C ASP A 43 -13.41 -9.30 -3.38
N GLY A 44 -13.34 -8.03 -3.00
CA GLY A 44 -14.19 -7.40 -1.98
C GLY A 44 -13.67 -7.46 -0.55
N ARG A 45 -12.55 -8.17 -0.29
CA ARG A 45 -11.91 -8.13 1.04
C ARG A 45 -11.41 -6.75 1.38
N LEU A 46 -11.44 -6.42 2.67
CA LEU A 46 -10.76 -5.26 3.24
C LEU A 46 -9.53 -5.73 4.00
N VAL A 47 -8.39 -5.09 3.76
CA VAL A 47 -7.13 -5.36 4.44
C VAL A 47 -6.62 -4.11 5.14
N SER A 48 -5.88 -4.25 6.22
CA SER A 48 -5.41 -3.13 7.02
C SER A 48 -4.04 -3.38 7.63
N GLY A 49 -3.44 -2.33 8.15
CA GLY A 49 -2.17 -2.40 8.86
C GLY A 49 -1.93 -1.13 9.67
N CYS A 50 -1.01 -1.21 10.62
CA CYS A 50 -0.51 -0.09 11.40
C CYS A 50 1.00 -0.06 11.36
N ASN A 51 1.61 1.11 11.67
CA ASN A 51 3.06 1.17 11.78
C ASN A 51 3.56 0.48 13.05
N VAL A 52 4.71 -0.15 12.92
CA VAL A 52 5.42 -0.84 14.01
C VAL A 52 6.86 -0.37 14.00
N GLU A 53 7.19 0.49 14.94
CA GLU A 53 8.53 1.04 15.09
C GLU A 53 9.48 0.07 15.77
N ASN A 54 10.75 0.36 15.68
CA ASN A 54 11.83 -0.41 16.30
C ASN A 54 12.92 0.54 16.75
N ALA A 55 13.63 0.20 17.83
CA ALA A 55 14.83 0.93 18.25
C ALA A 55 15.90 0.97 17.15
N GLY A 56 15.95 -0.05 16.32
CA GLY A 56 16.66 -0.04 15.03
C GLY A 56 15.79 0.65 13.97
N TYR A 57 15.94 1.94 13.75
CA TYR A 57 15.06 2.75 12.89
C TYR A 57 14.90 2.17 11.48
N GLY A 58 15.97 1.58 10.93
CA GLY A 58 15.96 1.01 9.58
C GLY A 58 15.06 -0.20 9.39
N VAL A 59 14.59 -0.83 10.46
CA VAL A 59 13.66 -1.99 10.40
C VAL A 59 12.24 -1.62 10.83
N THR A 60 11.95 -0.33 10.98
CA THR A 60 10.59 0.17 11.21
C THR A 60 9.69 -0.23 10.04
N LEU A 61 8.50 -0.72 10.35
CA LEU A 61 7.48 -1.11 9.37
C LEU A 61 6.41 -0.01 9.30
N CYS A 62 6.22 0.56 8.12
CA CYS A 62 5.08 1.43 7.86
C CYS A 62 3.76 0.64 7.90
N ALA A 63 2.64 1.32 8.09
CA ALA A 63 1.31 0.70 8.12
C ALA A 63 1.01 -0.13 6.88
N GLU A 64 1.47 0.31 5.73
CA GLU A 64 1.29 -0.35 4.44
C GLU A 64 2.02 -1.70 4.36
N CYS A 65 3.12 -1.88 5.09
CA CYS A 65 3.82 -3.17 5.15
C CYS A 65 2.92 -4.27 5.74
N GLY A 66 2.24 -3.98 6.85
CA GLY A 66 1.28 -4.89 7.47
C GLY A 66 0.08 -5.16 6.57
N LEU A 67 -0.44 -4.11 5.93
CA LEU A 67 -1.54 -4.21 4.98
C LEU A 67 -1.20 -5.14 3.80
N ILE A 68 -0.04 -4.98 3.19
CA ILE A 68 0.39 -5.84 2.07
C ILE A 68 0.66 -7.27 2.55
N SER A 69 1.21 -7.45 3.74
CA SER A 69 1.37 -8.78 4.33
C SER A 69 0.02 -9.48 4.52
N GLU A 70 -1.00 -8.76 5.01
CA GLU A 70 -2.36 -9.28 5.14
C GLU A 70 -2.97 -9.63 3.78
N LEU A 71 -2.81 -8.76 2.77
CA LEU A 71 -3.25 -9.03 1.40
C LEU A 71 -2.72 -10.35 0.88
N VAL A 72 -1.41 -10.53 0.92
CA VAL A 72 -0.73 -11.72 0.36
C VAL A 72 -1.10 -12.98 1.14
N ARG A 73 -1.03 -12.92 2.47
CA ARG A 73 -1.38 -14.03 3.36
C ARG A 73 -2.84 -14.45 3.22
N GLY A 74 -3.73 -13.49 2.95
CA GLY A 74 -5.17 -13.71 2.80
C GLY A 74 -5.61 -14.20 1.41
N GLY A 75 -4.69 -14.45 0.49
CA GLY A 75 -4.98 -14.99 -0.83
C GLY A 75 -4.53 -14.11 -2.01
N GLY A 76 -3.93 -12.96 -1.76
CA GLY A 76 -3.45 -12.05 -2.80
C GLY A 76 -4.58 -11.21 -3.41
N GLY A 77 -4.45 -10.90 -4.69
CA GLY A 77 -5.37 -10.03 -5.42
C GLY A 77 -4.77 -8.64 -5.66
N LYS A 78 -5.56 -7.74 -6.26
CA LYS A 78 -5.17 -6.37 -6.57
C LYS A 78 -5.94 -5.36 -5.72
N LEU A 79 -5.27 -4.30 -5.33
CA LEU A 79 -5.87 -3.21 -4.57
C LEU A 79 -6.64 -2.26 -5.50
N LEU A 80 -7.88 -1.96 -5.13
CA LEU A 80 -8.77 -1.05 -5.86
C LEU A 80 -8.85 0.33 -5.23
N ALA A 81 -8.67 0.42 -3.91
CA ALA A 81 -8.76 1.68 -3.16
C ALA A 81 -7.90 1.60 -1.91
N PHE A 82 -7.37 2.75 -1.48
CA PHE A 82 -6.48 2.85 -0.33
C PHE A 82 -6.69 4.17 0.42
N VAL A 83 -6.55 4.11 1.73
CA VAL A 83 -6.47 5.27 2.62
C VAL A 83 -5.51 5.01 3.77
N CYS A 84 -4.77 6.03 4.21
CA CYS A 84 -4.06 5.99 5.48
C CYS A 84 -4.35 7.25 6.31
N VAL A 85 -4.33 7.10 7.63
CA VAL A 85 -4.73 8.14 8.58
C VAL A 85 -3.76 8.23 9.75
N ASN A 86 -3.68 9.42 10.35
CA ASN A 86 -2.94 9.70 11.58
C ASN A 86 -3.85 9.70 12.82
N ALA A 87 -3.28 10.04 13.98
CA ALA A 87 -4.01 10.08 15.25
C ALA A 87 -5.14 11.12 15.31
N ASP A 88 -5.06 12.17 14.50
CA ASP A 88 -6.09 13.21 14.41
C ASP A 88 -7.20 12.85 13.40
N ALA A 89 -7.23 11.61 12.95
CA ALA A 89 -8.14 11.10 11.92
C ALA A 89 -8.01 11.83 10.56
N GLU A 90 -6.89 12.46 10.32
CA GLU A 90 -6.60 13.11 9.04
C GLU A 90 -6.09 12.08 8.03
N THR A 91 -6.54 12.22 6.78
CA THR A 91 -5.93 11.50 5.65
C THR A 91 -4.51 12.01 5.44
N ILE A 92 -3.55 11.11 5.38
CA ILE A 92 -2.14 11.44 5.16
C ILE A 92 -1.60 10.80 3.89
N VAL A 93 -0.44 11.24 3.47
CA VAL A 93 0.25 10.71 2.27
C VAL A 93 1.08 9.49 2.67
N PRO A 94 0.96 8.34 1.97
CA PRO A 94 1.91 7.24 2.14
C PRO A 94 3.31 7.67 1.71
N CYS A 95 4.34 7.26 2.45
CA CYS A 95 5.71 7.62 2.12
C CYS A 95 6.16 7.04 0.76
N GLY A 96 7.28 7.52 0.22
CA GLY A 96 7.76 7.08 -1.10
C GLY A 96 8.03 5.57 -1.19
N ARG A 97 8.58 4.97 -0.14
CA ARG A 97 8.77 3.51 -0.04
C ARG A 97 7.43 2.78 -0.12
N CYS A 98 6.43 3.24 0.59
CA CYS A 98 5.11 2.63 0.60
C CYS A 98 4.36 2.81 -0.72
N ARG A 99 4.56 3.93 -1.43
CA ARG A 99 4.00 4.11 -2.77
C ARG A 99 4.58 3.08 -3.75
N GLN A 100 5.88 2.78 -3.68
CA GLN A 100 6.48 1.69 -4.45
C GLN A 100 5.88 0.33 -4.07
N LEU A 101 5.70 0.06 -2.78
CA LEU A 101 5.09 -1.17 -2.28
C LEU A 101 3.65 -1.33 -2.76
N LEU A 102 2.85 -0.27 -2.69
CA LEU A 102 1.47 -0.26 -3.16
C LEU A 102 1.38 -0.44 -4.69
N ALA A 103 2.28 0.17 -5.45
CA ALA A 103 2.28 0.09 -6.92
C ALA A 103 2.40 -1.35 -7.43
N GLU A 104 3.15 -2.21 -6.76
CA GLU A 104 3.29 -3.65 -7.11
C GLU A 104 1.94 -4.38 -7.09
N HIS A 105 1.08 -4.03 -6.14
CA HIS A 105 -0.20 -4.70 -5.90
C HIS A 105 -1.42 -3.91 -6.37
N ALA A 106 -1.22 -2.76 -7.00
CA ALA A 106 -2.28 -1.90 -7.47
C ALA A 106 -2.98 -2.47 -8.72
N ASP A 107 -4.32 -2.43 -8.73
CA ASP A 107 -5.07 -2.48 -9.97
C ASP A 107 -4.76 -1.20 -10.79
N PRO A 108 -4.72 -1.27 -12.14
CA PRO A 108 -4.49 -0.07 -12.97
C PRO A 108 -5.47 1.08 -12.70
N ALA A 109 -6.66 0.79 -12.20
CA ALA A 109 -7.67 1.78 -11.85
C ALA A 109 -7.76 2.05 -10.33
N MET A 110 -6.77 1.62 -9.55
CA MET A 110 -6.71 1.91 -8.11
C MET A 110 -6.76 3.41 -7.84
N VAL A 111 -7.54 3.78 -6.83
CA VAL A 111 -7.62 5.15 -6.32
C VAL A 111 -7.13 5.23 -4.88
N LEU A 112 -6.38 6.27 -4.57
CA LEU A 112 -5.91 6.59 -3.23
C LEU A 112 -6.65 7.83 -2.72
N ASP A 113 -7.17 7.75 -1.49
CA ASP A 113 -7.67 8.93 -0.79
C ASP A 113 -6.46 9.69 -0.23
N MET A 114 -6.23 10.87 -0.76
CA MET A 114 -5.09 11.74 -0.44
C MET A 114 -5.60 13.05 0.18
N PRO A 115 -4.76 13.81 0.90
CA PRO A 115 -5.19 15.08 1.50
C PRO A 115 -5.85 16.06 0.53
N GLY A 116 -5.48 16.02 -0.75
CA GLY A 116 -6.04 16.87 -1.79
C GLY A 116 -7.21 16.28 -2.56
N GLY A 117 -7.66 15.07 -2.23
CA GLY A 117 -8.71 14.33 -2.93
C GLY A 117 -8.22 12.98 -3.48
N LEU A 118 -9.05 12.35 -4.31
CA LEU A 118 -8.70 11.06 -4.91
C LEU A 118 -7.60 11.20 -5.96
N MET A 119 -6.67 10.27 -5.95
CA MET A 119 -5.51 10.23 -6.84
C MET A 119 -5.30 8.82 -7.38
N SER A 120 -4.93 8.68 -8.65
CA SER A 120 -4.51 7.39 -9.20
C SER A 120 -3.12 6.98 -8.68
N MET A 121 -2.79 5.69 -8.79
CA MET A 121 -1.44 5.22 -8.44
C MET A 121 -0.36 5.86 -9.33
N ALA A 122 -0.64 6.06 -10.61
CA ALA A 122 0.29 6.69 -11.55
C ALA A 122 0.56 8.17 -11.21
N GLU A 123 -0.43 8.88 -10.67
CA GLU A 123 -0.25 10.25 -10.16
C GLU A 123 0.53 10.28 -8.85
N ALA A 124 0.30 9.29 -7.97
CA ALA A 124 0.99 9.17 -6.69
C ALA A 124 2.46 8.74 -6.83
N LEU A 125 2.77 7.95 -7.85
CA LEU A 125 4.13 7.46 -8.16
C LEU A 125 4.37 7.50 -9.68
N PRO A 126 4.66 8.68 -10.26
CA PRO A 126 5.05 8.77 -11.67
C PRO A 126 6.34 7.98 -11.95
N PHE A 127 6.42 7.38 -13.15
CA PHE A 127 7.60 6.61 -13.55
C PHE A 127 7.97 5.49 -12.56
N ALA A 128 6.98 4.79 -12.03
CA ALA A 128 7.19 3.71 -11.08
C ALA A 128 8.04 2.58 -11.69
N PHE A 129 9.03 2.10 -10.95
CA PHE A 129 9.74 0.88 -11.30
C PHE A 129 8.82 -0.33 -11.08
N GLY A 130 8.73 -1.21 -12.08
CA GLY A 130 7.83 -2.36 -12.02
C GLY A 130 8.42 -3.62 -12.66
N PRO A 131 7.68 -4.73 -12.63
CA PRO A 131 8.14 -6.02 -13.19
C PRO A 131 8.53 -5.94 -14.65
N GLY A 132 7.89 -5.07 -15.44
CA GLY A 132 8.23 -4.84 -16.84
C GLY A 132 9.65 -4.34 -17.05
N ASP A 133 10.17 -3.54 -16.12
CA ASP A 133 11.55 -3.02 -16.21
C ASP A 133 12.59 -4.13 -16.01
N LEU A 134 12.29 -5.12 -15.17
CA LEU A 134 13.14 -6.29 -14.98
C LEU A 134 13.13 -7.23 -16.20
N ASN A 135 12.01 -7.31 -16.90
CA ASN A 135 11.86 -8.16 -18.08
C ASN A 135 12.46 -7.53 -19.34
N ALA A 136 12.67 -6.21 -19.35
CA ALA A 136 13.28 -5.48 -20.47
C ALA A 136 14.79 -5.73 -20.59
N VAL A 137 15.43 -6.28 -19.55
CA VAL A 137 16.86 -6.61 -19.54
C VAL A 137 17.03 -8.09 -19.87
N GLU A 138 17.76 -8.41 -20.95
CA GLU A 138 18.20 -9.78 -21.18
C GLU A 138 19.00 -10.25 -19.95
N ARG A 139 18.56 -11.32 -19.32
CA ARG A 139 19.31 -11.94 -18.22
C ARG A 139 20.57 -12.51 -18.81
N THR A 140 21.68 -11.76 -18.74
CA THR A 140 23.01 -12.30 -18.96
C THR A 140 23.23 -13.50 -18.02
N ALA A 141 23.93 -14.52 -18.51
CA ALA A 141 24.24 -15.74 -17.79
C ALA A 141 24.71 -15.44 -16.33
N PRO A 142 24.45 -16.34 -15.38
CA PRO A 142 24.88 -16.13 -14.00
C PRO A 142 26.39 -15.82 -13.98
N PHE A 143 26.73 -14.88 -13.08
CA PHE A 143 28.11 -14.46 -12.86
C PHE A 143 28.99 -15.71 -12.62
N GLU A 144 29.79 -16.08 -13.60
CA GLU A 144 30.81 -17.10 -13.42
C GLU A 144 31.92 -16.52 -12.54
N SER A 145 32.02 -17.01 -11.30
CA SER A 145 33.16 -16.70 -10.44
C SER A 145 34.42 -17.20 -11.17
N LYS A 146 35.28 -16.26 -11.59
CA LYS A 146 36.61 -16.63 -12.05
C LYS A 146 37.34 -17.20 -10.85
N GLU A 147 37.48 -18.51 -10.82
CA GLU A 147 38.43 -19.16 -9.92
C GLU A 147 39.84 -18.67 -10.27
N ASN A 148 40.49 -18.04 -9.29
CA ASN A 148 41.95 -17.76 -9.34
C ASN A 148 42.71 -18.98 -8.81
#